data_3025820cac31c88caea9e4c00bff4ae2
#
_entry.id   3025820cac31c88caea9e4c00bff4ae2
#
_cell.length_a   1.000
_cell.length_b   1.000
_cell.length_c   1.000
_cell.angle_alpha   90.00
_cell.angle_beta   90.00
_cell.angle_gamma   90.00
#
_symmetry.space_group_name_H-M   'P 1'
#
loop_
_entity.id
_entity.type
_entity.pdbx_description
1 polymer ?
#
loop_
_entity_poly.entity_id
_entity_poly.type
_entity_poly.pdbx_seq_one_letter_code
_entity_poly.pdbx_strand_id
1 'polypeptide(L)'
;MIQTVYPRHRFYFNVETESNGQQIANELPSYRIACQHIKHYAKETGNQQEVYYIRLFRRKNNKCWSVLQCRVKFRDDQVLITGAKYIENKKAA
;
A
#
# COMPACT_ATOMS: atom_id res chain seq x y z
N MET A 1 -22.91 7.43 -14.37
CA MET A 1 -21.96 7.19 -13.34
C MET A 1 -20.52 7.31 -13.86
N ILE A 2 -19.72 7.99 -13.14
CA ILE A 2 -18.34 8.14 -13.56
C ILE A 2 -17.48 7.12 -12.86
N GLN A 3 -16.79 6.36 -13.64
CA GLN A 3 -15.90 5.36 -13.11
C GLN A 3 -14.48 5.88 -13.23
N THR A 4 -13.76 5.85 -12.13
CA THR A 4 -12.37 6.28 -12.16
C THR A 4 -11.54 5.19 -12.80
N VAL A 5 -10.88 5.54 -13.88
CA VAL A 5 -10.01 4.59 -14.56
C VAL A 5 -8.61 5.14 -14.56
N TYR A 6 -7.69 4.40 -13.97
CA TYR A 6 -6.32 4.81 -13.93
C TYR A 6 -5.60 4.39 -15.21
N PRO A 7 -4.68 5.21 -15.70
CA PRO A 7 -3.92 4.85 -16.88
C PRO A 7 -3.14 3.57 -16.59
N ARG A 8 -2.91 2.79 -17.62
CA ARG A 8 -2.13 1.58 -17.47
C ARG A 8 -0.65 1.93 -17.50
N HIS A 9 -0.02 1.78 -16.35
CA HIS A 9 1.41 2.02 -16.25
C HIS A 9 2.16 0.69 -16.29
N ARG A 10 3.46 0.79 -16.42
CA ARG A 10 4.32 -0.39 -16.42
C ARG A 10 4.27 -1.09 -15.09
N PHE A 11 3.96 -0.35 -14.05
CA PHE A 11 3.92 -0.88 -12.69
C PHE A 11 2.57 -0.57 -12.06
N TYR A 12 2.23 -1.35 -11.07
CA TYR A 12 1.06 -1.06 -10.27
C TYR A 12 1.36 -1.44 -8.82
N PHE A 13 0.59 -0.90 -7.91
CA PHE A 13 0.81 -1.11 -6.48
C PHE A 13 -0.39 -1.78 -5.85
N ASN A 14 -0.12 -2.72 -4.94
CA ASN A 14 -1.16 -3.31 -4.12
C ASN A 14 -0.84 -3.00 -2.67
N VAL A 15 -1.87 -2.86 -1.84
CA VAL A 15 -1.69 -2.58 -0.43
C VAL A 15 -2.37 -3.67 0.37
N GLU A 16 -1.68 -4.21 1.36
CA GLU A 16 -2.27 -5.21 2.23
C GLU A 16 -1.86 -4.98 3.67
N THR A 17 -2.61 -5.58 4.60
CA THR A 17 -2.32 -5.47 6.02
C THR A 17 -1.59 -6.72 6.49
N GLU A 18 -0.75 -6.55 7.50
CA GLU A 18 -0.01 -7.67 8.03
C GLU A 18 -0.89 -8.60 8.86
N SER A 19 -1.81 -8.03 9.61
CA SER A 19 -2.56 -8.81 10.60
C SER A 19 -3.32 -9.99 10.00
N ASN A 20 -3.88 -9.82 8.81
CA ASN A 20 -4.61 -10.92 8.19
C ASN A 20 -4.33 -11.07 6.71
N GLY A 21 -3.31 -10.40 6.22
CA GLY A 21 -2.96 -10.48 4.81
C GLY A 21 -4.04 -9.94 3.88
N GLN A 22 -4.94 -9.15 4.41
CA GLN A 22 -6.05 -8.66 3.61
C GLN A 22 -5.56 -7.58 2.64
N GLN A 23 -5.91 -7.73 1.38
CA GLN A 23 -5.57 -6.73 0.39
C GLN A 23 -6.64 -5.65 0.45
N ILE A 24 -6.25 -4.44 0.79
CA ILE A 24 -7.20 -3.34 0.95
C ILE A 24 -7.32 -2.48 -0.30
N ALA A 25 -6.36 -2.60 -1.21
CA ALA A 25 -6.41 -1.86 -2.48
C ALA A 25 -5.47 -2.53 -3.45
N ASN A 26 -5.80 -2.48 -4.73
CA ASN A 26 -4.95 -3.11 -5.74
C ASN A 26 -4.92 -2.32 -7.03
N GLU A 27 -3.91 -2.63 -7.84
CA GLU A 27 -3.71 -1.99 -9.14
C GLU A 27 -3.72 -0.47 -9.08
N LEU A 28 -3.08 0.07 -8.05
CA LEU A 28 -3.00 1.51 -7.88
C LEU A 28 -1.86 2.08 -8.72
N PRO A 29 -2.02 3.31 -9.22
CA PRO A 29 -1.05 3.86 -10.18
C PRO A 29 0.22 4.44 -9.56
N SER A 30 0.22 4.72 -8.28
CA SER A 30 1.39 5.35 -7.68
C SER A 30 1.49 5.07 -6.20
N TYR A 31 2.68 5.28 -5.67
CA TYR A 31 2.92 5.15 -4.24
C TYR A 31 2.07 6.15 -3.47
N ARG A 32 1.91 7.36 -4.00
CA ARG A 32 1.12 8.38 -3.34
C ARG A 32 -0.32 7.93 -3.16
N ILE A 33 -0.91 7.34 -4.18
CA ILE A 33 -2.28 6.86 -4.11
C ILE A 33 -2.36 5.70 -3.12
N ALA A 34 -1.34 4.85 -3.10
CA ALA A 34 -1.31 3.74 -2.13
C ALA A 34 -1.35 4.28 -0.70
N CYS A 35 -0.57 5.34 -0.44
CA CYS A 35 -0.57 5.95 0.89
C CYS A 35 -1.91 6.55 1.25
N GLN A 36 -2.62 7.11 0.28
CA GLN A 36 -3.94 7.67 0.54
C GLN A 36 -4.91 6.57 0.96
N HIS A 37 -4.82 5.41 0.34
CA HIS A 37 -5.68 4.29 0.71
C HIS A 37 -5.37 3.81 2.12
N ILE A 38 -4.09 3.77 2.48
CA ILE A 38 -3.69 3.37 3.83
C ILE A 38 -4.26 4.34 4.85
N LYS A 39 -4.14 5.65 4.59
CA LYS A 39 -4.63 6.65 5.53
C LYS A 39 -6.14 6.53 5.71
N HIS A 40 -6.85 6.32 4.62
CA HIS A 40 -8.29 6.18 4.69
C HIS A 40 -8.69 4.93 5.50
N TYR A 41 -8.04 3.82 5.21
CA TYR A 41 -8.33 2.57 5.90
C TYR A 41 -8.03 2.69 7.39
N ALA A 42 -6.88 3.29 7.72
CA ALA A 42 -6.49 3.46 9.12
C ALA A 42 -7.48 4.34 9.86
N LYS A 43 -7.96 5.38 9.18
CA LYS A 43 -8.90 6.29 9.82
C LYS A 43 -10.23 5.59 10.06
N GLU A 44 -10.66 4.77 9.13
CA GLU A 44 -11.92 4.05 9.31
C GLU A 44 -11.86 3.00 10.39
N THR A 45 -10.74 2.30 10.51
CA THR A 45 -10.62 1.25 11.51
C THR A 45 -10.16 1.78 12.86
N GLY A 46 -9.51 2.96 12.88
CA GLY A 46 -9.00 3.51 14.11
C GLY A 46 -7.82 2.74 14.68
N ASN A 47 -7.25 1.81 13.92
CA ASN A 47 -6.21 0.93 14.43
C ASN A 47 -4.83 1.49 14.11
N GLN A 48 -4.09 1.91 15.14
CA GLN A 48 -2.76 2.46 14.96
C GLN A 48 -1.66 1.41 15.06
N GLN A 49 -2.06 0.16 15.32
CA GLN A 49 -1.08 -0.90 15.49
C GLN A 49 -0.83 -1.68 14.20
N GLU A 50 -1.66 -1.44 13.19
CA GLU A 50 -1.55 -2.21 11.96
C GLU A 50 -0.28 -1.89 11.19
N VAL A 51 0.29 -2.89 10.55
CA VAL A 51 1.43 -2.72 9.67
C VAL A 51 0.93 -2.95 8.26
N TYR A 52 1.38 -2.10 7.34
CA TYR A 52 0.93 -2.17 5.96
C TYR A 52 2.08 -2.49 5.04
N TYR A 53 1.78 -3.20 3.96
CA TYR A 53 2.76 -3.50 2.93
C TYR A 53 2.28 -2.93 1.61
N ILE A 54 3.12 -2.15 0.96
CA ILE A 54 2.84 -1.64 -0.36
C ILE A 54 3.73 -2.41 -1.30
N ARG A 55 3.12 -3.26 -2.14
CA ARG A 55 3.86 -4.10 -3.05
C ARG A 55 3.82 -3.53 -4.43
N LEU A 56 4.97 -3.38 -5.04
CA LEU A 56 5.09 -2.86 -6.39
C LEU A 56 5.26 -4.02 -7.34
N PHE A 57 4.38 -4.10 -8.31
CA PHE A 57 4.40 -5.19 -9.29
C PHE A 57 4.71 -4.65 -10.67
N ARG A 58 5.44 -5.45 -11.44
CA ARG A 58 5.69 -5.13 -12.83
C ARG A 58 4.54 -5.72 -13.64
N ARG A 59 3.84 -4.87 -14.38
CA ARG A 59 2.65 -5.33 -15.10
C ARG A 59 2.97 -6.36 -16.16
N LYS A 60 4.13 -6.27 -16.75
CA LYS A 60 4.51 -7.17 -17.82
C LYS A 60 4.41 -8.65 -17.43
N ASN A 61 4.85 -8.97 -16.24
CA ASN A 61 4.86 -10.36 -15.78
C ASN A 61 4.23 -10.57 -14.41
N ASN A 62 3.66 -9.51 -13.85
CA ASN A 62 3.01 -9.55 -12.54
C ASN A 62 3.93 -10.03 -11.42
N LYS A 63 5.21 -9.78 -11.57
CA LYS A 63 6.16 -10.12 -10.52
C LYS A 63 6.33 -8.95 -9.57
N CYS A 64 6.45 -9.28 -8.29
CA CYS A 64 6.66 -8.27 -7.27
C CYS A 64 8.08 -7.74 -7.38
N TRP A 65 8.20 -6.43 -7.55
CA TRP A 65 9.48 -5.77 -7.71
C TRP A 65 10.05 -5.33 -6.37
N SER A 66 9.20 -4.80 -5.52
CA SER A 66 9.63 -4.34 -4.21
C SER A 66 8.47 -4.34 -3.23
N VAL A 67 8.81 -4.37 -1.95
CA VAL A 67 7.82 -4.33 -0.89
C VAL A 67 8.23 -3.25 0.09
N LEU A 68 7.34 -2.30 0.32
CA LEU A 68 7.57 -1.24 1.29
C LEU A 68 6.67 -1.49 2.49
N GLN A 69 7.28 -1.58 3.66
CA GLN A 69 6.55 -1.75 4.89
C GLN A 69 6.37 -0.40 5.56
N CYS A 70 5.20 -0.12 6.07
CA CYS A 70 4.99 1.13 6.77
C CYS A 70 3.92 0.98 7.84
N ARG A 71 3.83 1.99 8.69
CA ARG A 71 2.86 2.06 9.75
C ARG A 71 2.19 3.41 9.69
N VAL A 72 1.21 3.63 10.55
CA VAL A 72 0.53 4.91 10.61
C VAL A 72 0.60 5.47 12.02
N LYS A 73 0.44 6.77 12.13
CA LYS A 73 0.38 7.45 13.40
C LYS A 73 -0.72 8.50 13.29
N PHE A 74 -1.58 8.54 14.28
CA PHE A 74 -2.65 9.52 14.31
C PHE A 74 -2.16 10.75 15.04
N ARG A 75 -2.38 11.92 14.44
CA ARG A 75 -1.96 13.15 15.04
C ARG A 75 -2.92 14.24 14.63
N ASP A 76 -3.62 14.84 15.61
CA ASP A 76 -4.54 15.94 15.34
C ASP A 76 -5.48 15.66 14.18
N ASP A 77 -6.22 14.61 14.22
CA ASP A 77 -7.18 14.27 13.18
C ASP A 77 -6.54 13.89 11.85
N GLN A 78 -5.23 13.79 11.81
CA GLN A 78 -4.54 13.39 10.60
C GLN A 78 -3.91 12.03 10.78
N VAL A 79 -3.80 11.31 9.68
CA VAL A 79 -3.11 10.02 9.68
C VAL A 79 -1.82 10.22 8.93
N LEU A 80 -0.72 9.92 9.58
CA LEU A 80 0.60 10.06 8.98
C LEU A 80 1.21 8.70 8.72
N ILE A 81 1.88 8.57 7.59
CA ILE A 81 2.62 7.35 7.28
C ILE A 81 3.97 7.45 7.97
N THR A 82 4.33 6.42 8.73
CA THR A 82 5.59 6.42 9.46
C THR A 82 6.32 5.11 9.25
N GLY A 83 7.61 5.12 9.57
CA GLY A 83 8.41 3.91 9.53
C GLY A 83 8.49 3.24 8.19
N ALA A 84 8.40 4.00 7.11
CA ALA A 84 8.43 3.42 5.79
C ALA A 84 9.83 2.90 5.49
N LYS A 85 9.92 1.65 5.08
CA LYS A 85 11.19 1.07 4.71
C LYS A 85 10.96 -0.08 3.75
N TYR A 86 11.91 -0.28 2.83
CA TYR A 86 11.82 -1.39 1.91
C TYR A 86 12.23 -2.66 2.64
N ILE A 87 11.51 -3.73 2.34
CA ILE A 87 11.82 -5.03 2.89
C ILE A 87 12.53 -5.79 1.81
N GLU A 88 13.75 -6.24 2.14
CA GLU A 88 14.50 -6.99 1.17
C GLU A 88 13.87 -8.35 1.02
N ASN A 89 13.54 -8.70 -0.21
CA ASN A 89 12.89 -9.97 -0.45
C ASN A 89 13.91 -11.05 -0.78
N LYS A 90 14.49 -11.61 0.23
CA LYS A 90 15.52 -12.60 0.02
C LYS A 90 15.01 -13.85 -0.59
N LYS A 91 13.77 -14.07 -0.48
CA LYS A 91 13.23 -15.22 -1.08
C LYS A 91 13.14 -15.09 -2.47
N ALA A 92 13.10 -13.91 -2.98
CA ALA A 92 13.10 -13.70 -4.39
C ALA A 92 14.31 -14.35 -4.94
N ALA A 93 15.23 -14.56 -4.09
CA ALA A 93 16.41 -15.25 -4.52
C ALA A 93 16.06 -16.67 -4.88
#